data_d99f6d0decc2c2ec8bd852cc34ce2351
#
_entry.id   d99f6d0decc2c2ec8bd852cc34ce2351
#
_cell.length_a   1.000
_cell.length_b   1.000
_cell.length_c   1.000
_cell.angle_alpha   90.00
_cell.angle_beta   90.00
_cell.angle_gamma   90.00
#
_symmetry.space_group_name_H-M   'P 1'
#
loop_
_entity.id
_entity.type
_entity.pdbx_description
1 polymer ?
#
loop_
_entity_poly.entity_id
_entity_poly.type
_entity_poly.pdbx_seq_one_letter_code
_entity_poly.pdbx_strand_id
1 'polypeptide(L)'
;MTSKEYAMLAAKTLDEKKALDISIIDIAERSGFADFFVLATVSSLRQMISLTDMVDEKLAEQGLIIKNIEGKGESGWILMDYGDLIINLFTEEARNKYQIEKIWGDCETIDFKEE
;
A
#
# COMPACT_ATOMS: atom_id res chain seq x y z
N MET A 1 -7.93 15.92 2.21
CA MET A 1 -8.28 14.49 2.29
C MET A 1 -7.87 13.89 3.62
N THR A 2 -8.62 12.94 4.11
CA THR A 2 -8.26 12.18 5.31
C THR A 2 -7.28 11.07 4.95
N SER A 3 -6.63 10.49 5.96
CA SER A 3 -5.76 9.32 5.74
C SER A 3 -6.51 8.18 5.07
N LYS A 4 -7.76 7.96 5.45
CA LYS A 4 -8.61 6.93 4.84
C LYS A 4 -8.83 7.21 3.35
N GLU A 5 -9.12 8.45 3.01
CA GLU A 5 -9.34 8.84 1.61
C GLU A 5 -8.07 8.65 0.77
N TYR A 6 -6.91 8.96 1.33
CA TYR A 6 -5.64 8.71 0.67
C TYR A 6 -5.40 7.21 0.47
N ALA A 7 -5.71 6.41 1.48
CA ALA A 7 -5.58 4.95 1.37
C ALA A 7 -6.46 4.40 0.26
N MET A 8 -7.70 4.89 0.17
CA MET A 8 -8.63 4.47 -0.87
C MET A 8 -8.17 4.91 -2.26
N LEU A 9 -7.63 6.13 -2.38
CA LEU A 9 -7.08 6.60 -3.65
C LEU A 9 -5.92 5.72 -4.11
N ALA A 10 -5.02 5.38 -3.18
CA ALA A 10 -3.89 4.50 -3.50
C ALA A 10 -4.39 3.13 -3.98
N ALA A 11 -5.34 2.54 -3.25
CA ALA A 11 -5.89 1.23 -3.60
C ALA A 11 -6.58 1.24 -4.96
N LYS A 12 -7.36 2.27 -5.24
CA LYS A 12 -8.03 2.40 -6.54
C LYS A 12 -7.04 2.57 -7.68
N THR A 13 -5.98 3.33 -7.46
CA THR A 13 -4.93 3.52 -8.47
C THR A 13 -4.25 2.18 -8.76
N LEU A 14 -3.93 1.43 -7.72
CA LEU A 14 -3.33 0.10 -7.86
C LEU A 14 -4.24 -0.85 -8.63
N ASP A 15 -5.55 -0.81 -8.32
CA ASP A 15 -6.54 -1.67 -9.00
C ASP A 15 -6.66 -1.32 -10.48
N GLU A 16 -6.71 -0.04 -10.80
CA GLU A 16 -6.77 0.41 -12.20
C GLU A 16 -5.58 -0.04 -13.02
N LYS A 17 -4.42 -0.19 -12.37
CA LYS A 17 -3.17 -0.59 -13.02
C LYS A 17 -2.87 -2.07 -12.86
N LYS A 18 -3.88 -2.87 -12.53
CA LYS A 18 -3.84 -4.33 -12.53
C LYS A 18 -2.99 -4.97 -11.42
N ALA A 19 -2.77 -4.27 -10.32
CA ALA A 19 -2.19 -4.91 -9.14
C ALA A 19 -3.18 -5.94 -8.60
N LEU A 20 -2.67 -6.95 -7.90
CA LEU A 20 -3.47 -8.08 -7.41
C LEU A 20 -3.56 -8.04 -5.87
N ASP A 21 -4.59 -8.70 -5.35
CA ASP A 21 -4.76 -8.92 -3.91
C ASP A 21 -4.57 -7.64 -3.09
N ILE A 22 -5.26 -6.58 -3.51
CA ILE A 22 -5.18 -5.28 -2.86
C ILE A 22 -5.99 -5.29 -1.58
N SER A 23 -5.37 -4.83 -0.50
CA SER A 23 -6.01 -4.80 0.81
C SER A 23 -5.70 -3.48 1.50
N ILE A 24 -6.70 -2.90 2.15
CA ILE A 24 -6.52 -1.76 3.06
C ILE A 24 -6.85 -2.24 4.45
N ILE A 25 -5.91 -2.07 5.37
CA ILE A 25 -6.09 -2.50 6.76
C ILE A 25 -6.05 -1.29 7.67
N ASP A 26 -7.08 -1.14 8.50
CA ASP A 26 -7.14 -0.09 9.52
C ASP A 26 -6.34 -0.55 10.73
N ILE A 27 -5.18 0.03 10.94
CA ILE A 27 -4.27 -0.36 12.02
C ILE A 27 -4.18 0.70 13.11
N ALA A 28 -4.99 1.75 13.05
CA ALA A 28 -4.88 2.89 13.94
C ALA A 28 -4.91 2.53 15.42
N GLU A 29 -5.79 1.62 15.81
CA GLU A 29 -5.93 1.24 17.21
C GLU A 29 -4.80 0.35 17.73
N ARG A 30 -4.20 -0.44 16.85
CA ARG A 30 -3.14 -1.38 17.24
C ARG A 30 -1.74 -0.82 17.04
N SER A 31 -1.60 0.07 16.07
CA SER A 31 -0.32 0.66 15.72
C SER A 31 -0.14 2.00 16.44
N GLY A 32 1.06 2.27 16.89
CA GLY A 32 1.37 3.59 17.42
C GLY A 32 2.02 4.49 16.36
N PHE A 33 2.13 4.03 15.11
CA PHE A 33 2.91 4.74 14.08
C PHE A 33 2.15 5.10 12.81
N ALA A 34 1.04 4.44 12.51
CA ALA A 34 0.27 4.73 11.29
C ALA A 34 -1.20 4.38 11.46
N ASP A 35 -2.05 4.91 10.60
CA ASP A 35 -3.49 4.65 10.62
C ASP A 35 -3.88 3.53 9.66
N PHE A 36 -3.25 3.47 8.49
CA PHE A 36 -3.64 2.52 7.45
C PHE A 36 -2.43 1.88 6.77
N PHE A 37 -2.57 0.59 6.48
CA PHE A 37 -1.69 -0.15 5.59
C PHE A 37 -2.44 -0.44 4.30
N VAL A 38 -1.79 -0.22 3.17
CA VAL A 38 -2.28 -0.70 1.88
C VAL A 38 -1.28 -1.74 1.39
N LEU A 39 -1.79 -2.91 1.01
CA LEU A 39 -0.95 -3.99 0.49
C LEU A 39 -1.43 -4.37 -0.89
N ALA A 40 -0.50 -4.66 -1.78
CA ALA A 40 -0.83 -5.13 -3.11
C ALA A 40 0.27 -6.05 -3.61
N THR A 41 -0.12 -6.96 -4.50
CA THR A 41 0.80 -7.88 -5.16
C THR A 41 1.02 -7.44 -6.60
N VAL A 42 2.25 -7.49 -7.06
CA VAL A 42 2.61 -7.16 -8.44
C VAL A 42 3.14 -8.41 -9.13
N SER A 43 3.02 -8.44 -10.45
CA SER A 43 3.41 -9.60 -11.24
C SER A 43 4.87 -9.57 -11.72
N SER A 44 5.54 -8.43 -11.57
CA SER A 44 6.94 -8.28 -11.98
C SER A 44 7.59 -7.10 -11.28
N LEU A 45 8.91 -7.07 -11.27
CA LEU A 45 9.64 -5.92 -10.72
C LEU A 45 9.40 -4.67 -11.55
N ARG A 46 9.20 -4.84 -12.85
CA ARG A 46 8.89 -3.73 -13.74
C ARG A 46 7.56 -3.07 -13.36
N GLN A 47 6.55 -3.89 -13.10
CA GLN A 47 5.26 -3.40 -12.65
C GLN A 47 5.39 -2.72 -11.29
N MET A 48 6.19 -3.31 -10.40
CA MET A 48 6.42 -2.74 -9.06
C MET A 48 6.94 -1.31 -9.14
N ILE A 49 7.95 -1.08 -9.95
CA ILE A 49 8.56 0.25 -10.12
C ILE A 49 7.55 1.22 -10.73
N SER A 50 6.85 0.78 -11.77
CA SER A 50 5.84 1.59 -12.44
C SER A 50 4.73 2.01 -11.49
N LEU A 51 4.21 1.06 -10.69
CA LEU A 51 3.14 1.33 -9.75
C LEU A 51 3.59 2.24 -8.61
N THR A 52 4.83 2.08 -8.15
CA THR A 52 5.39 2.97 -7.13
C THR A 52 5.32 4.42 -7.61
N ASP A 53 5.77 4.67 -8.84
CA ASP A 53 5.77 6.02 -9.41
C ASP A 53 4.35 6.54 -9.61
N MET A 54 3.45 5.71 -10.12
CA MET A 54 2.06 6.12 -10.39
C MET A 54 1.29 6.47 -9.13
N VAL A 55 1.43 5.65 -8.10
CA VAL A 55 0.76 5.89 -6.82
C VAL A 55 1.30 7.17 -6.20
N ASP A 56 2.62 7.34 -6.20
CA ASP A 56 3.22 8.54 -5.63
C ASP A 56 2.77 9.80 -6.36
N GLU A 57 2.70 9.75 -7.67
CA GLU A 57 2.21 10.87 -8.47
C GLU A 57 0.77 11.23 -8.12
N LYS A 58 -0.10 10.23 -8.00
CA LYS A 58 -1.51 10.46 -7.65
C LYS A 58 -1.67 11.07 -6.28
N LEU A 59 -0.92 10.57 -5.30
CA LEU A 59 -1.00 11.08 -3.94
C LEU A 59 -0.43 12.50 -3.86
N ALA A 60 0.67 12.76 -4.56
CA ALA A 60 1.27 14.09 -4.60
C ALA A 60 0.32 15.12 -5.21
N GLU A 61 -0.44 14.74 -6.23
CA GLU A 61 -1.44 15.62 -6.84
C GLU A 61 -2.50 16.07 -5.82
N GLN A 62 -2.75 15.25 -4.82
CA GLN A 62 -3.73 15.54 -3.79
C GLN A 62 -3.08 16.09 -2.50
N GLY A 63 -1.80 16.44 -2.57
CA GLY A 63 -1.12 17.11 -1.47
C GLY A 63 -0.39 16.20 -0.49
N LEU A 64 -0.35 14.90 -0.75
CA LEU A 64 0.34 13.97 0.14
C LEU A 64 1.73 13.63 -0.40
N ILE A 65 2.74 14.07 0.32
CA ILE A 65 4.14 13.90 -0.11
C ILE A 65 4.78 12.77 0.69
N ILE A 66 5.46 11.88 -0.01
CA ILE A 66 6.12 10.73 0.61
C ILE A 66 7.23 11.18 1.56
N LYS A 67 7.35 10.50 2.69
CA LYS A 67 8.40 10.76 3.67
C LYS A 67 9.61 9.88 3.45
N ASN A 68 9.41 8.63 3.06
CA ASN A 68 10.49 7.69 2.88
C ASN A 68 10.05 6.52 2.00
N ILE A 69 10.99 5.97 1.24
CA ILE A 69 10.81 4.72 0.49
C ILE A 69 11.88 3.75 0.95
N GLU A 70 11.47 2.53 1.28
CA GLU A 70 12.38 1.46 1.65
C GLU A 70 12.24 0.31 0.69
N GLY A 71 13.38 -0.32 0.38
CA GLY A 71 13.44 -1.38 -0.60
C GLY A 71 13.54 -0.81 -2.02
N LYS A 72 14.09 -1.60 -2.91
CA LYS A 72 14.27 -1.20 -4.31
C LYS A 72 13.66 -2.24 -5.26
N GLY A 73 12.84 -3.11 -4.70
CA GLY A 73 12.23 -4.17 -5.47
C GLY A 73 13.08 -5.42 -5.60
N GLU A 74 14.36 -5.38 -5.26
CA GLU A 74 15.24 -6.54 -5.36
C GLU A 74 14.85 -7.67 -4.43
N SER A 75 14.31 -7.32 -3.25
CA SER A 75 13.81 -8.29 -2.28
C SER A 75 12.37 -8.69 -2.56
N GLY A 76 11.75 -8.09 -3.58
CA GLY A 76 10.34 -8.30 -3.88
C GLY A 76 9.40 -7.48 -3.02
N TRP A 77 9.90 -6.45 -2.34
CA TRP A 77 9.09 -5.63 -1.42
C TRP A 77 9.56 -4.18 -1.47
N ILE A 78 8.61 -3.28 -1.75
CA ILE A 78 8.82 -1.84 -1.62
C ILE A 78 7.83 -1.31 -0.60
N LEU A 79 8.33 -0.52 0.34
CA LEU A 79 7.49 0.13 1.36
C LEU A 79 7.53 1.63 1.12
N MET A 80 6.36 2.24 0.99
CA MET A 80 6.21 3.68 0.78
C MET A 80 5.59 4.29 2.03
N ASP A 81 6.38 5.08 2.76
CA ASP A 81 5.98 5.66 4.03
C ASP A 81 5.48 7.09 3.84
N TYR A 82 4.19 7.30 4.09
CA TYR A 82 3.56 8.62 4.05
C TYR A 82 3.18 9.13 5.44
N GLY A 83 3.66 8.47 6.48
CA GLY A 83 3.33 8.84 7.86
C GLY A 83 2.13 8.06 8.38
N ASP A 84 0.94 8.60 8.19
CA ASP A 84 -0.28 7.92 8.64
C ASP A 84 -0.72 6.80 7.70
N LEU A 85 -0.16 6.75 6.51
CA LEU A 85 -0.45 5.74 5.50
C LEU A 85 0.86 5.08 5.07
N ILE A 86 0.88 3.75 5.09
CA ILE A 86 2.02 2.99 4.61
C ILE A 86 1.56 2.05 3.51
N ILE A 87 2.18 2.15 2.34
CA ILE A 87 1.84 1.32 1.19
C ILE A 87 2.94 0.29 0.98
N ASN A 88 2.53 -0.96 0.84
CA ASN A 88 3.45 -2.08 0.64
C ASN A 88 3.14 -2.77 -0.68
N LEU A 89 4.13 -2.84 -1.56
CA LEU A 89 4.02 -3.56 -2.81
C LEU A 89 4.92 -4.78 -2.75
N PHE A 90 4.38 -5.95 -3.07
CA PHE A 90 5.08 -7.22 -2.99
C PHE A 90 5.00 -8.00 -4.29
N THR A 91 6.05 -8.76 -4.59
CA THR A 91 5.88 -9.87 -5.51
C THR A 91 5.04 -10.94 -4.78
N GLU A 92 4.46 -11.87 -5.51
CA GLU A 92 3.68 -12.96 -4.91
C GLU A 92 4.54 -13.76 -3.93
N GLU A 93 5.78 -14.06 -4.32
CA GLU A 93 6.71 -14.79 -3.47
C GLU A 93 6.98 -14.05 -2.15
N ALA A 94 7.25 -12.75 -2.23
CA ALA A 94 7.54 -11.96 -1.03
C ALA A 94 6.31 -11.84 -0.14
N ARG A 95 5.12 -11.65 -0.71
CA ARG A 95 3.90 -11.56 0.08
C ARG A 95 3.65 -12.83 0.86
N ASN A 96 3.85 -13.99 0.23
CA ASN A 96 3.70 -15.27 0.91
C ASN A 96 4.77 -15.49 1.97
N LYS A 97 5.99 -15.04 1.71
CA LYS A 97 7.11 -15.18 2.63
C LYS A 97 6.94 -14.35 3.90
N TYR A 98 6.62 -13.08 3.75
CA TYR A 98 6.57 -12.16 4.88
C TYR A 98 5.23 -12.17 5.62
N GLN A 99 4.13 -12.42 4.93
CA GLN A 99 2.79 -12.55 5.52
C GLN A 99 2.45 -11.41 6.49
N ILE A 100 2.67 -10.19 6.05
CA ILE A 100 2.42 -8.99 6.87
C ILE A 100 0.97 -8.94 7.40
N GLU A 101 0.02 -9.41 6.61
CA GLU A 101 -1.38 -9.40 6.98
C GLU A 101 -1.68 -10.16 8.27
N LYS A 102 -0.86 -11.16 8.60
CA LYS A 102 -1.05 -11.95 9.84
C LYS A 102 -0.78 -11.13 11.10
N ILE A 103 0.09 -10.14 11.00
CA ILE A 103 0.39 -9.26 12.13
C ILE A 103 -0.86 -8.46 12.50
N TRP A 104 -1.65 -8.11 11.51
CA TRP A 104 -2.84 -7.27 11.66
C TRP A 104 -4.14 -8.06 11.45
N GLY A 105 -4.12 -9.38 11.72
CA GLY A 105 -5.22 -10.28 11.41
C GLY A 105 -6.54 -9.96 12.10
N ASP A 106 -6.49 -9.26 13.23
CA ASP A 106 -7.68 -8.84 13.96
C ASP A 106 -8.09 -7.41 13.66
N CYS A 107 -7.42 -6.74 12.73
CA CYS A 107 -7.76 -5.39 12.32
C CYS A 107 -8.80 -5.42 11.20
N GLU A 108 -9.59 -4.35 11.13
CA GLU A 108 -10.61 -4.22 10.10
C GLU A 108 -9.98 -3.98 8.73
N THR A 109 -10.54 -4.64 7.70
CA THR A 109 -10.18 -4.35 6.32
C THR A 109 -11.23 -3.42 5.73
N ILE A 110 -10.79 -2.50 4.87
CA ILE A 110 -11.65 -1.52 4.25
C ILE A 110 -11.90 -1.92 2.79
N ASP A 111 -13.16 -1.91 2.36
CA ASP A 111 -13.48 -2.19 0.97
C ASP A 111 -13.40 -0.91 0.16
N PHE A 112 -12.38 -0.79 -0.66
CA PHE A 112 -12.14 0.42 -1.46
C PHE A 112 -13.00 0.49 -2.71
N LYS A 113 -13.72 -0.56 -3.04
CA LYS A 113 -14.62 -0.59 -4.21
C LYS A 113 -16.03 -0.13 -3.90
N GLU A 114 -16.36 -0.03 -2.63
CA GLU A 114 -17.69 0.40 -2.20
C GLU A 114 -17.81 1.90 -2.10
N GLU A 115 -17.97 2.54 -3.20
CA GLU A 115 -18.17 3.99 -3.13
C GLU A 115 -19.23 4.46 -4.04
#